data_7a0031ab7d780aede2ece905aaf2fe04
#
_entry.id   7a0031ab7d780aede2ece905aaf2fe04
#
_cell.length_a   1.000
_cell.length_b   1.000
_cell.length_c   1.000
_cell.angle_alpha   90.00
_cell.angle_beta   90.00
_cell.angle_gamma   90.00
#
_symmetry.space_group_name_H-M   'P 1'
#
loop_
_entity.id
_entity.type
_entity.pdbx_description
1 polymer ?
#
loop_
_entity_poly.entity_id
_entity_poly.type
_entity_poly.pdbx_seq_one_letter_code
_entity_poly.pdbx_strand_id
1 'polypeptide(L)'
;GKLDDLMALTPRLMRAVLGYDRVMVYRFADDGSGKVIAEDKRSDLESFSGQHFPASDIPAQARTLYLRNTIRIINDAHDRGVALIPTLDESGAPLDLSFAHLRAVSPIHLEYLRNMGVAASMSLSVVVNGGLWGLIACHHYETKALTLAQRVATEMFAEVFSLRVEAFERAGALSA
;
A
#
# COMPACT_ATOMS: atom_id res chain seq x y z
N GLY A 1 -22.14 9.45 1.15
CA GLY A 1 -22.88 8.33 0.52
C GLY A 1 -22.26 6.99 0.86
N LYS A 2 -22.76 5.89 0.33
CA LYS A 2 -22.27 4.54 0.66
C LYS A 2 -20.75 4.31 0.40
N LEU A 3 -20.18 5.01 -0.59
CA LEU A 3 -18.75 4.98 -0.87
C LEU A 3 -17.96 5.70 0.22
N ASP A 4 -18.43 6.86 0.65
CA ASP A 4 -17.78 7.64 1.71
C ASP A 4 -17.79 6.86 3.05
N ASP A 5 -18.88 6.16 3.32
CA ASP A 5 -18.99 5.30 4.50
C ASP A 5 -17.98 4.15 4.45
N LEU A 6 -17.80 3.52 3.28
CA LEU A 6 -16.80 2.49 3.06
C LEU A 6 -15.38 3.06 3.25
N MET A 7 -15.09 4.25 2.70
CA MET A 7 -13.78 4.89 2.86
C MET A 7 -13.48 5.21 4.33
N ALA A 8 -14.44 5.75 5.06
CA ALA A 8 -14.26 6.10 6.47
C ALA A 8 -14.11 4.87 7.38
N LEU A 9 -14.83 3.78 7.07
CA LEU A 9 -14.82 2.56 7.89
C LEU A 9 -13.54 1.73 7.70
N THR A 10 -13.01 1.69 6.48
CA THR A 10 -11.87 0.84 6.11
C THR A 10 -10.61 1.09 6.96
N PRO A 11 -10.08 2.31 7.10
CA PRO A 11 -8.91 2.56 7.93
C PRO A 11 -9.13 2.16 9.39
N ARG A 12 -10.31 2.43 9.93
CA ARG A 12 -10.66 2.10 11.33
C ARG A 12 -10.64 0.60 11.59
N LEU A 13 -11.29 -0.18 10.72
CA LEU A 13 -11.32 -1.63 10.85
C LEU A 13 -9.93 -2.24 10.70
N MET A 14 -9.19 -1.84 9.68
CA MET A 14 -7.86 -2.38 9.44
C MET A 14 -6.90 -2.04 10.59
N ARG A 15 -6.97 -0.81 11.10
CA ARG A 15 -6.16 -0.42 12.25
C ARG A 15 -6.52 -1.24 13.49
N ALA A 16 -7.81 -1.44 13.77
CA ALA A 16 -8.27 -2.23 14.91
C ALA A 16 -7.84 -3.70 14.82
N VAL A 17 -7.88 -4.31 13.62
CA VAL A 17 -7.56 -5.73 13.43
C VAL A 17 -6.05 -5.98 13.36
N LEU A 18 -5.30 -5.11 12.69
CA LEU A 18 -3.89 -5.31 12.40
C LEU A 18 -2.95 -4.60 13.38
N GLY A 19 -3.48 -3.61 14.13
CA GLY A 19 -2.70 -2.88 15.13
C GLY A 19 -1.63 -1.96 14.56
N TYR A 20 -1.79 -1.46 13.33
CA TYR A 20 -0.94 -0.38 12.82
C TYR A 20 -1.26 0.95 13.49
N ASP A 21 -0.27 1.84 13.59
CA ASP A 21 -0.45 3.16 14.20
C ASP A 21 -1.24 4.12 13.33
N ARG A 22 -1.16 3.94 12.01
CA ARG A 22 -1.87 4.73 11.00
C ARG A 22 -2.29 3.84 9.84
N VAL A 23 -3.53 4.00 9.38
CA VAL A 23 -4.03 3.40 8.15
C VAL A 23 -4.70 4.49 7.32
N MET A 24 -4.37 4.54 6.03
CA MET A 24 -4.85 5.54 5.09
C MET A 24 -5.42 4.87 3.85
N VAL A 25 -6.46 5.47 3.27
CA VAL A 25 -6.85 5.21 1.89
C VAL A 25 -6.32 6.35 1.02
N TYR A 26 -5.48 5.99 0.08
CA TYR A 26 -4.80 6.89 -0.84
C TYR A 26 -5.35 6.67 -2.25
N ARG A 27 -5.89 7.70 -2.88
CA ARG A 27 -6.45 7.66 -4.23
C ARG A 27 -5.51 8.34 -5.21
N PHE A 28 -5.25 7.70 -6.34
CA PHE A 28 -4.54 8.32 -7.47
C PHE A 28 -5.48 9.18 -8.30
N ALA A 29 -4.99 10.30 -8.78
CA ALA A 29 -5.60 11.12 -9.81
C ALA A 29 -5.05 10.75 -11.20
N ASP A 30 -5.70 11.24 -12.26
CA ASP A 30 -5.34 10.92 -13.65
C ASP A 30 -3.94 11.43 -14.03
N ASP A 31 -3.50 12.53 -13.42
CA ASP A 31 -2.15 13.09 -13.59
C ASP A 31 -1.08 12.28 -12.83
N GLY A 32 -1.49 11.25 -12.10
CA GLY A 32 -0.66 10.40 -11.29
C GLY A 32 -0.32 10.95 -9.91
N SER A 33 -0.75 12.14 -9.55
CA SER A 33 -0.72 12.59 -8.16
C SER A 33 -1.65 11.74 -7.29
N GLY A 34 -1.57 11.88 -5.99
CA GLY A 34 -2.45 11.16 -5.11
C GLY A 34 -2.88 11.99 -3.92
N LYS A 35 -3.98 11.57 -3.31
CA LYS A 35 -4.58 12.23 -2.16
C LYS A 35 -4.97 11.22 -1.10
N VAL A 36 -4.70 11.53 0.16
CA VAL A 36 -5.25 10.78 1.30
C VAL A 36 -6.72 11.18 1.46
N ILE A 37 -7.63 10.26 1.15
CA ILE A 37 -9.08 10.49 1.17
C ILE A 37 -9.75 9.98 2.43
N ALA A 38 -9.10 9.09 3.18
CA ALA A 38 -9.56 8.62 4.49
C ALA A 38 -8.35 8.20 5.33
N GLU A 39 -8.44 8.38 6.64
CA GLU A 39 -7.39 8.05 7.59
C GLU A 39 -7.97 7.65 8.95
N ASP A 40 -7.37 6.65 9.59
CA ASP A 40 -7.47 6.41 11.03
C ASP A 40 -6.06 6.26 11.60
N LYS A 41 -5.80 6.90 12.72
CA LYS A 41 -4.45 7.01 13.28
C LYS A 41 -4.47 7.06 14.79
N ARG A 42 -3.33 6.80 15.39
CA ARG A 42 -3.08 7.05 16.82
C ARG A 42 -3.23 8.55 17.12
N SER A 43 -3.80 8.89 18.24
CA SER A 43 -4.24 10.25 18.56
C SER A 43 -3.10 11.29 18.64
N ASP A 44 -1.88 10.84 18.95
CA ASP A 44 -0.67 11.67 19.06
C ASP A 44 -0.01 12.00 17.72
N LEU A 45 -0.45 11.38 16.61
CA LEU A 45 0.11 11.60 15.29
C LEU A 45 -0.58 12.76 14.57
N GLU A 46 0.16 13.49 13.76
CA GLU A 46 -0.41 14.48 12.84
C GLU A 46 -1.26 13.79 11.76
N SER A 47 -2.29 14.48 11.28
CA SER A 47 -3.17 13.96 10.23
C SER A 47 -2.60 14.22 8.84
N PHE A 48 -2.69 13.20 7.98
CA PHE A 48 -2.42 13.30 6.54
C PHE A 48 -3.70 13.38 5.71
N SER A 49 -4.87 13.36 6.36
CA SER A 49 -6.16 13.44 5.67
C SER A 49 -6.25 14.69 4.81
N GLY A 50 -6.58 14.53 3.55
CA GLY A 50 -6.69 15.60 2.58
C GLY A 50 -5.38 16.04 1.93
N GLN A 51 -4.21 15.56 2.41
CA GLN A 51 -2.93 15.90 1.81
C GLN A 51 -2.79 15.31 0.41
N HIS A 52 -2.12 16.07 -0.45
CA HIS A 52 -1.78 15.68 -1.81
C HIS A 52 -0.30 15.38 -1.91
N PHE A 53 0.03 14.37 -2.70
CA PHE A 53 1.39 13.92 -2.95
C PHE A 53 1.65 13.92 -4.46
N PRO A 54 2.81 14.40 -4.91
CA PRO A 54 3.13 14.45 -6.33
C PRO A 54 3.28 13.04 -6.94
N ALA A 55 3.10 12.94 -8.25
CA ALA A 55 3.28 11.69 -8.99
C ALA A 55 4.69 11.08 -8.85
N SER A 56 5.69 11.91 -8.56
CA SER A 56 7.08 11.49 -8.34
C SER A 56 7.26 10.58 -7.13
N ASP A 57 6.40 10.68 -6.11
CA ASP A 57 6.51 9.87 -4.87
C ASP A 57 6.26 8.39 -5.13
N ILE A 58 5.42 8.09 -6.15
CA ILE A 58 5.19 6.72 -6.61
C ILE A 58 5.37 6.68 -8.14
N PRO A 59 6.61 6.47 -8.62
CA PRO A 59 6.92 6.49 -10.05
C PRO A 59 6.16 5.42 -10.85
N ALA A 60 5.98 5.62 -12.16
CA ALA A 60 5.25 4.72 -13.05
C ALA A 60 5.76 3.26 -12.96
N GLN A 61 7.09 3.06 -12.84
CA GLN A 61 7.69 1.74 -12.64
C GLN A 61 7.18 1.06 -11.36
N ALA A 62 7.08 1.79 -10.25
CA ALA A 62 6.56 1.27 -9.00
C ALA A 62 5.08 0.90 -9.13
N ARG A 63 4.28 1.69 -9.84
CA ARG A 63 2.85 1.42 -10.08
C ARG A 63 2.64 0.14 -10.89
N THR A 64 3.48 -0.12 -11.89
CA THR A 64 3.45 -1.39 -12.65
C THR A 64 3.70 -2.59 -11.72
N LEU A 65 4.65 -2.47 -10.80
CA LEU A 65 4.91 -3.51 -9.80
C LEU A 65 3.75 -3.65 -8.80
N TYR A 66 3.04 -2.58 -8.50
CA TYR A 66 1.89 -2.60 -7.60
C TYR A 66 0.67 -3.33 -8.16
N LEU A 67 0.55 -3.43 -9.49
CA LEU A 67 -0.45 -4.27 -10.14
C LEU A 67 -0.07 -5.76 -10.12
N ARG A 68 1.23 -6.08 -10.09
CA ARG A 68 1.72 -7.46 -10.04
C ARG A 68 1.74 -8.03 -8.62
N ASN A 69 2.21 -7.23 -7.67
CA ASN A 69 2.26 -7.56 -6.25
C ASN A 69 1.33 -6.62 -5.48
N THR A 70 0.13 -7.10 -5.22
CA THR A 70 -0.94 -6.30 -4.61
C THR A 70 -0.72 -6.02 -3.12
N ILE A 71 0.14 -6.78 -2.46
CA ILE A 71 0.58 -6.53 -1.07
C ILE A 71 2.09 -6.31 -1.01
N ARG A 72 2.51 -5.32 -0.24
CA ARG A 72 3.92 -5.02 0.06
C ARG A 72 4.06 -4.80 1.55
N ILE A 73 4.99 -5.53 2.17
CA ILE A 73 5.22 -5.49 3.62
C ILE A 73 6.67 -5.16 3.87
N ILE A 74 6.91 -4.20 4.73
CA ILE A 74 8.21 -3.82 5.26
C ILE A 74 8.10 -3.96 6.78
N ASN A 75 8.72 -5.01 7.30
CA ASN A 75 8.67 -5.30 8.73
C ASN A 75 9.59 -4.38 9.54
N ASP A 76 10.69 -3.94 8.92
CA ASP A 76 11.67 -3.02 9.49
C ASP A 76 12.30 -2.16 8.38
N ALA A 77 12.09 -0.85 8.45
CA ALA A 77 12.68 0.11 7.50
C ALA A 77 14.21 0.27 7.66
N HIS A 78 14.80 -0.28 8.73
CA HIS A 78 16.24 -0.28 8.97
C HIS A 78 16.91 -1.59 8.51
N ASP A 79 16.12 -2.58 8.06
CA ASP A 79 16.65 -3.83 7.51
C ASP A 79 17.44 -3.54 6.22
N ARG A 80 18.64 -4.10 6.16
CA ARG A 80 19.55 -3.97 5.01
C ARG A 80 19.31 -5.02 3.93
N GLY A 81 18.37 -5.93 4.17
CA GLY A 81 18.11 -7.08 3.32
C GLY A 81 19.22 -8.16 3.42
N VAL A 82 18.95 -9.28 2.79
CA VAL A 82 19.86 -10.43 2.72
C VAL A 82 20.33 -10.59 1.28
N ALA A 83 21.63 -10.81 1.10
CA ALA A 83 22.19 -11.06 -0.23
C ALA A 83 21.68 -12.40 -0.79
N LEU A 84 21.30 -12.38 -2.07
CA LEU A 84 21.00 -13.61 -2.80
C LEU A 84 22.28 -14.24 -3.35
N ILE A 85 22.39 -15.55 -3.23
CA ILE A 85 23.52 -16.33 -3.76
C ILE A 85 22.94 -17.52 -4.52
N PRO A 86 23.17 -17.62 -5.85
CA PRO A 86 23.87 -16.66 -6.71
C PRO A 86 23.08 -15.38 -6.96
N THR A 87 23.76 -14.28 -7.27
CA THR A 87 23.15 -12.98 -7.61
C THR A 87 22.65 -12.90 -9.06
N LEU A 88 23.15 -13.79 -9.90
CA LEU A 88 22.84 -13.85 -11.33
C LEU A 88 22.16 -15.18 -11.66
N ASP A 89 21.33 -15.20 -12.67
CA ASP A 89 20.74 -16.40 -13.25
C ASP A 89 21.74 -17.15 -14.15
N GLU A 90 21.28 -18.28 -14.75
CA GLU A 90 22.11 -19.10 -15.64
C GLU A 90 22.56 -18.38 -16.93
N SER A 91 21.85 -17.31 -17.31
CA SER A 91 22.21 -16.44 -18.45
C SER A 91 23.23 -15.37 -18.11
N GLY A 92 23.56 -15.20 -16.83
CA GLY A 92 24.42 -14.14 -16.32
C GLY A 92 23.69 -12.80 -16.10
N ALA A 93 22.36 -12.79 -16.16
CA ALA A 93 21.54 -11.63 -15.87
C ALA A 93 21.14 -11.59 -14.37
N PRO A 94 20.85 -10.40 -13.80
CA PRO A 94 20.31 -10.32 -12.46
C PRO A 94 18.98 -11.09 -12.34
N LEU A 95 18.78 -11.79 -11.23
CA LEU A 95 17.54 -12.52 -10.96
C LEU A 95 16.34 -11.57 -10.99
N ASP A 96 15.31 -11.91 -11.79
CA ASP A 96 14.05 -11.18 -11.82
C ASP A 96 13.20 -11.55 -10.60
N LEU A 97 13.13 -10.64 -9.63
CA LEU A 97 12.34 -10.77 -8.42
C LEU A 97 10.97 -10.07 -8.49
N SER A 98 10.52 -9.68 -9.68
CA SER A 98 9.26 -8.91 -9.86
C SER A 98 8.04 -9.57 -9.22
N PHE A 99 8.02 -10.90 -9.13
CA PHE A 99 6.95 -11.66 -8.50
C PHE A 99 7.29 -12.18 -7.09
N ALA A 100 8.49 -11.88 -6.58
CA ALA A 100 8.91 -12.34 -5.27
C ALA A 100 8.31 -11.46 -4.17
N HIS A 101 7.59 -12.07 -3.24
CA HIS A 101 7.01 -11.36 -2.10
C HIS A 101 8.04 -10.90 -1.06
N LEU A 102 9.17 -11.60 -0.96
CA LEU A 102 10.24 -11.34 0.01
C LEU A 102 11.42 -10.57 -0.59
N ARG A 103 11.22 -9.94 -1.76
CA ARG A 103 12.28 -9.14 -2.37
C ARG A 103 12.63 -7.93 -1.51
N ALA A 104 13.87 -7.49 -1.61
CA ALA A 104 14.32 -6.25 -0.99
C ALA A 104 13.54 -5.04 -1.53
N VAL A 105 13.27 -4.09 -0.65
CA VAL A 105 12.63 -2.82 -0.99
C VAL A 105 13.68 -1.83 -1.49
N SER A 106 13.27 -0.91 -2.37
CA SER A 106 14.16 0.16 -2.84
C SER A 106 14.76 0.93 -1.66
N PRO A 107 16.09 1.13 -1.63
CA PRO A 107 16.74 1.92 -0.58
C PRO A 107 16.17 3.33 -0.44
N ILE A 108 15.77 3.96 -1.56
CA ILE A 108 15.14 5.29 -1.57
C ILE A 108 13.80 5.26 -0.82
N HIS A 109 13.00 4.20 -1.02
CA HIS A 109 11.73 4.07 -0.31
C HIS A 109 11.93 3.82 1.19
N LEU A 110 12.94 3.04 1.57
CA LEU A 110 13.30 2.84 2.98
C LEU A 110 13.77 4.15 3.62
N GLU A 111 14.56 4.95 2.90
CA GLU A 111 14.98 6.28 3.37
C GLU A 111 13.78 7.22 3.55
N TYR A 112 12.85 7.23 2.60
CA TYR A 112 11.60 8.00 2.71
C TYR A 112 10.81 7.63 3.98
N LEU A 113 10.63 6.34 4.26
CA LEU A 113 9.95 5.87 5.47
C LEU A 113 10.69 6.32 6.74
N ARG A 114 12.02 6.16 6.78
CA ARG A 114 12.84 6.60 7.93
C ARG A 114 12.74 8.10 8.18
N ASN A 115 12.73 8.91 7.12
CA ASN A 115 12.58 10.37 7.23
C ASN A 115 11.21 10.75 7.80
N MET A 116 10.17 9.93 7.59
CA MET A 116 8.87 10.07 8.22
C MET A 116 8.78 9.47 9.63
N GLY A 117 9.86 8.88 10.15
CA GLY A 117 9.86 8.16 11.42
C GLY A 117 9.12 6.82 11.39
N VAL A 118 8.76 6.31 10.20
CA VAL A 118 8.04 5.04 10.03
C VAL A 118 9.02 3.88 10.07
N ALA A 119 8.84 2.97 11.02
CA ALA A 119 9.70 1.80 11.19
C ALA A 119 9.18 0.58 10.42
N ALA A 120 7.86 0.42 10.27
CA ALA A 120 7.26 -0.66 9.51
C ALA A 120 6.10 -0.14 8.64
N SER A 121 5.90 -0.75 7.49
CA SER A 121 4.88 -0.34 6.53
C SER A 121 4.24 -1.54 5.85
N MET A 122 2.96 -1.43 5.56
CA MET A 122 2.27 -2.32 4.64
C MET A 122 1.46 -1.48 3.67
N SER A 123 1.43 -1.87 2.42
CA SER A 123 0.52 -1.26 1.44
C SER A 123 -0.18 -2.31 0.60
N LEU A 124 -1.45 -2.06 0.33
CA LEU A 124 -2.33 -2.90 -0.46
C LEU A 124 -2.76 -2.12 -1.69
N SER A 125 -2.69 -2.73 -2.85
CA SER A 125 -3.19 -2.13 -4.08
C SER A 125 -4.71 -2.23 -4.13
N VAL A 126 -5.36 -1.12 -4.49
CA VAL A 126 -6.78 -1.08 -4.83
C VAL A 126 -6.86 -1.03 -6.35
N VAL A 127 -7.37 -2.11 -6.94
CA VAL A 127 -7.43 -2.28 -8.40
C VAL A 127 -8.88 -2.19 -8.86
N VAL A 128 -9.16 -1.27 -9.79
CA VAL A 128 -10.48 -1.03 -10.35
C VAL A 128 -10.38 -1.06 -11.87
N ASN A 129 -11.20 -1.87 -12.54
CA ASN A 129 -11.17 -2.07 -13.99
C ASN A 129 -9.76 -2.40 -14.53
N GLY A 130 -8.96 -3.17 -13.78
CA GLY A 130 -7.60 -3.54 -14.14
C GLY A 130 -6.54 -2.44 -13.95
N GLY A 131 -6.94 -1.26 -13.52
CA GLY A 131 -6.05 -0.13 -13.22
C GLY A 131 -5.80 0.07 -11.73
N LEU A 132 -4.68 0.68 -11.38
CA LEU A 132 -4.35 1.03 -10.00
C LEU A 132 -5.15 2.29 -9.59
N TRP A 133 -6.26 2.07 -8.90
CA TRP A 133 -7.12 3.15 -8.41
C TRP A 133 -6.51 3.89 -7.22
N GLY A 134 -5.85 3.15 -6.35
CA GLY A 134 -5.28 3.70 -5.13
C GLY A 134 -4.54 2.65 -4.29
N LEU A 135 -4.24 3.02 -3.06
CA LEU A 135 -3.59 2.16 -2.08
C LEU A 135 -4.32 2.25 -0.74
N ILE A 136 -4.30 1.15 0.02
CA ILE A 136 -4.47 1.20 1.46
C ILE A 136 -3.07 1.15 2.05
N ALA A 137 -2.63 2.22 2.71
CA ALA A 137 -1.28 2.35 3.27
C ALA A 137 -1.34 2.31 4.80
N CYS A 138 -0.53 1.44 5.39
CA CYS A 138 -0.43 1.24 6.83
C CYS A 138 0.98 1.58 7.29
N HIS A 139 1.10 2.42 8.33
CA HIS A 139 2.37 2.80 8.94
C HIS A 139 2.40 2.39 10.40
N HIS A 140 3.57 1.95 10.85
CA HIS A 140 3.84 1.66 12.26
C HIS A 140 5.18 2.27 12.66
N TYR A 141 5.27 2.77 13.90
CA TYR A 141 6.44 3.51 14.35
C TYR A 141 7.44 2.65 15.13
N GLU A 142 7.17 1.34 15.20
CA GLU A 142 8.08 0.30 15.65
C GLU A 142 8.15 -0.81 14.59
N THR A 143 9.09 -1.73 14.72
CA THR A 143 9.15 -2.92 13.86
C THR A 143 7.87 -3.75 14.02
N LYS A 144 7.35 -4.28 12.92
CA LYS A 144 6.09 -5.02 12.92
C LYS A 144 6.08 -6.12 11.87
N ALA A 145 5.89 -7.35 12.31
CA ALA A 145 5.68 -8.49 11.44
C ALA A 145 4.21 -8.93 11.49
N LEU A 146 3.67 -9.28 10.34
CA LEU A 146 2.35 -9.91 10.23
C LEU A 146 2.51 -11.43 10.22
N THR A 147 1.59 -12.12 10.88
CA THR A 147 1.43 -13.56 10.71
C THR A 147 0.95 -13.89 9.30
N LEU A 148 1.18 -15.14 8.85
CA LEU A 148 0.67 -15.58 7.54
C LEU A 148 -0.86 -15.42 7.44
N ALA A 149 -1.58 -15.75 8.50
CA ALA A 149 -3.03 -15.61 8.54
C ALA A 149 -3.48 -14.14 8.39
N GLN A 150 -2.83 -13.21 9.07
CA GLN A 150 -3.10 -11.77 8.92
C GLN A 150 -2.79 -11.29 7.51
N ARG A 151 -1.70 -11.74 6.91
CA ARG A 151 -1.33 -11.42 5.55
C ARG A 151 -2.39 -11.88 4.55
N VAL A 152 -2.78 -13.16 4.60
CA VAL A 152 -3.81 -13.73 3.70
C VAL A 152 -5.15 -13.00 3.87
N ALA A 153 -5.58 -12.79 5.12
CA ALA A 153 -6.83 -12.07 5.38
C ALA A 153 -6.79 -10.63 4.84
N THR A 154 -5.65 -9.99 4.90
CA THR A 154 -5.46 -8.62 4.41
C THR A 154 -5.48 -8.55 2.88
N GLU A 155 -4.87 -9.52 2.19
CA GLU A 155 -4.95 -9.64 0.73
C GLU A 155 -6.39 -9.86 0.27
N MET A 156 -7.12 -10.79 0.90
CA MET A 156 -8.54 -11.03 0.61
C MET A 156 -9.40 -9.78 0.86
N PHE A 157 -9.13 -9.06 1.95
CA PHE A 157 -9.81 -7.81 2.23
C PHE A 157 -9.59 -6.77 1.10
N ALA A 158 -8.36 -6.62 0.63
CA ALA A 158 -8.04 -5.67 -0.44
C ALA A 158 -8.76 -6.01 -1.75
N GLU A 159 -8.91 -7.30 -2.09
CA GLU A 159 -9.67 -7.75 -3.26
C GLU A 159 -11.16 -7.40 -3.10
N VAL A 160 -11.77 -7.73 -1.96
CA VAL A 160 -13.18 -7.39 -1.70
C VAL A 160 -13.40 -5.88 -1.70
N PHE A 161 -12.48 -5.12 -1.09
CA PHE A 161 -12.53 -3.65 -1.10
C PHE A 161 -12.45 -3.10 -2.53
N SER A 162 -11.53 -3.59 -3.36
CA SER A 162 -11.40 -3.22 -4.76
C SER A 162 -12.68 -3.46 -5.56
N LEU A 163 -13.29 -4.65 -5.40
CA LEU A 163 -14.57 -4.98 -6.05
C LEU A 163 -15.71 -4.06 -5.60
N ARG A 164 -15.72 -3.66 -4.32
CA ARG A 164 -16.73 -2.73 -3.80
C ARG A 164 -16.54 -1.33 -4.38
N VAL A 165 -15.30 -0.84 -4.43
CA VAL A 165 -14.99 0.45 -5.06
C VAL A 165 -15.41 0.43 -6.52
N GLU A 166 -15.06 -0.62 -7.27
CA GLU A 166 -15.46 -0.77 -8.67
C GLU A 166 -16.98 -0.75 -8.87
N ALA A 167 -17.72 -1.43 -8.01
CA ALA A 167 -19.18 -1.44 -8.06
C ALA A 167 -19.78 -0.05 -7.82
N PHE A 168 -19.23 0.74 -6.90
CA PHE A 168 -19.67 2.10 -6.65
C PHE A 168 -19.32 3.07 -7.79
N GLU A 169 -18.12 2.97 -8.35
CA GLU A 169 -17.71 3.78 -9.51
C GLU A 169 -18.63 3.51 -10.71
N ARG A 170 -18.94 2.23 -11.00
CA ARG A 170 -19.88 1.86 -12.07
C ARG A 170 -21.30 2.39 -11.82
N ALA A 171 -21.80 2.27 -10.59
CA ALA A 171 -23.13 2.78 -10.25
C ALA A 171 -23.20 4.32 -10.37
N GLY A 172 -22.14 5.02 -9.98
CA GLY A 172 -22.04 6.48 -10.14
C GLY A 172 -22.01 6.90 -11.60
N ALA A 173 -21.28 6.19 -12.46
CA ALA A 173 -21.23 6.47 -13.90
C ALA A 173 -22.54 6.22 -14.65
N LEU A 174 -23.41 5.32 -14.14
CA LEU A 174 -24.74 5.06 -14.72
C LEU A 174 -25.79 6.08 -14.27
N SER A 175 -25.49 6.87 -13.25
CA SER A 175 -26.41 7.86 -12.65
C SER A 175 -26.10 9.31 -13.07
N ALA A 176 -25.02 9.53 -13.82
CA ALA A 176 -24.57 10.81 -14.33
C ALA A 176 -24.92 10.97 -15.82
#